data_e09b0af65cdf3dab2086851d56180afc
#
_entry.id   e09b0af65cdf3dab2086851d56180afc
#
_cell.length_a   1.000
_cell.length_b   1.000
_cell.length_c   1.000
_cell.angle_alpha   90.00
_cell.angle_beta   90.00
_cell.angle_gamma   90.00
#
_symmetry.space_group_name_H-M   'P 1'
#
loop_
_entity.id
_entity.type
_entity.pdbx_description
1 polymer ?
#
loop_
_entity_poly.entity_id
_entity_poly.type
_entity_poly.pdbx_seq_one_letter_code
_entity_poly.pdbx_strand_id
1 'polypeptide(L)'
;KDADTIHHLAGVTDVPRVQSESSKIQDEKIKEVAEKGTQNILDIIPDKCKIIFPSTHVVYEGINEVKTNINEEEKTNPILSYSTSKDINEKQLKSSGKNFVILRLGSVYGYSTDTMRIDIMPNLFSKIASQNGTIKMFAGGRQIKSLVPLIDVARCFKFMEEKNEINSEIFNLTKDTVTVKEVAEVCKKHNPKINLKETNDEIPNLGFSLSNKKLLNTGFEFLYNLDQNIKEMIEKWSNQIILKDLEYVRDGKNLFIDNRGSISNHELTEPINLIGLIESKKGTIRANHYHPQQEQKCLFTKGQIIEVFQDILNPSAPKITQVVNAGQLSVIKPNVAHTMVFSQDTTFLNLVRGERDHENYGITHTIKHVFVDEKEKNLLLECYKFECRSCGNHNLKRVVSLGYQPLANNLLKKIDEKCELYPLEVNYCKECHNCQLSVSVDPKKMFSNYLYTSSTSKIFRNHFINAAKKYSKELKLNKKKSLIIDVGSNDGVALKPFLDLGFKNVLGIEPAKNLSKLANKNKIKTFNGFLEKKNLKKIKKNADLILASNVFAHSDKLKEMTNCMLILLSNKGTIIIE
;
A
#
# COMPACT_ATOMS: atom_id res chain seq x y z
N LYS A 1 25.90 -15.19 -12.39
CA LYS A 1 27.31 -15.34 -12.91
C LYS A 1 27.45 -14.98 -14.38
N ASP A 2 26.35 -14.86 -15.14
CA ASP A 2 26.36 -14.64 -16.59
C ASP A 2 25.79 -13.28 -17.01
N ALA A 3 25.74 -12.30 -16.08
CA ALA A 3 25.25 -10.97 -16.37
C ALA A 3 26.36 -10.12 -17.03
N ASP A 4 26.02 -9.41 -18.09
CA ASP A 4 26.91 -8.44 -18.75
C ASP A 4 26.90 -7.07 -18.05
N THR A 5 25.78 -6.70 -17.44
CA THR A 5 25.61 -5.45 -16.69
C THR A 5 24.83 -5.68 -15.39
N ILE A 6 25.20 -4.99 -14.33
CA ILE A 6 24.49 -4.96 -13.06
C ILE A 6 24.12 -3.52 -12.70
N HIS A 7 22.85 -3.27 -12.47
CA HIS A 7 22.37 -2.05 -11.84
C HIS A 7 22.34 -2.25 -10.33
N HIS A 8 23.34 -1.71 -9.63
CA HIS A 8 23.44 -1.88 -8.18
C HIS A 8 22.60 -0.85 -7.43
N LEU A 9 21.29 -1.10 -7.36
CA LEU A 9 20.30 -0.19 -6.76
C LEU A 9 20.05 -0.44 -5.27
N ALA A 10 20.56 -1.53 -4.71
CA ALA A 10 20.33 -1.90 -3.31
C ALA A 10 20.98 -0.88 -2.35
N GLY A 11 20.21 -0.46 -1.35
CA GLY A 11 20.68 0.49 -0.34
C GLY A 11 19.60 0.83 0.68
N VAL A 12 19.98 1.38 1.82
CA VAL A 12 19.06 1.93 2.81
C VAL A 12 18.68 3.34 2.39
N THR A 13 17.41 3.60 2.16
CA THR A 13 16.89 4.88 1.66
C THR A 13 16.17 5.70 2.73
N ASP A 14 15.80 5.09 3.85
CA ASP A 14 15.24 5.78 5.02
C ASP A 14 16.40 6.22 5.91
N VAL A 15 16.90 7.42 5.65
CA VAL A 15 18.12 7.95 6.26
C VAL A 15 17.83 9.28 6.94
N PRO A 16 18.58 9.61 8.03
CA PRO A 16 18.50 10.92 8.68
C PRO A 16 18.76 12.05 7.70
N ARG A 17 18.03 13.16 7.88
CA ARG A 17 18.22 14.39 7.08
C ARG A 17 19.25 15.33 7.66
N VAL A 18 19.42 15.25 8.98
CA VAL A 18 20.37 16.04 9.75
C VAL A 18 21.05 15.14 10.78
N GLN A 19 22.24 15.50 11.19
CA GLN A 19 23.05 14.69 12.12
C GLN A 19 22.35 14.42 13.47
N SER A 20 21.51 15.33 13.93
CA SER A 20 20.72 15.17 15.15
C SER A 20 19.65 14.08 15.09
N GLU A 21 19.25 13.64 13.89
CA GLU A 21 18.30 12.54 13.68
C GLU A 21 18.99 11.17 13.59
N SER A 22 20.32 11.14 13.49
CA SER A 22 21.11 9.91 13.38
C SER A 22 21.07 9.11 14.67
N SER A 23 20.96 7.78 14.54
CA SER A 23 21.13 6.84 15.64
C SER A 23 22.26 5.85 15.31
N LYS A 24 23.04 5.45 16.31
CA LYS A 24 24.15 4.50 16.13
C LYS A 24 23.72 3.21 15.42
N ILE A 25 22.55 2.67 15.81
CA ILE A 25 22.01 1.43 15.20
C ILE A 25 21.67 1.63 13.72
N GLN A 26 21.08 2.76 13.37
CA GLN A 26 20.74 3.08 11.99
C GLN A 26 21.98 3.32 11.14
N ASP A 27 22.97 4.04 11.67
CA ASP A 27 24.24 4.30 11.01
C ASP A 27 25.03 3.00 10.74
N GLU A 28 25.07 2.08 11.72
CA GLU A 28 25.67 0.76 11.55
C GLU A 28 24.97 -0.05 10.47
N LYS A 29 23.63 -0.04 10.43
CA LYS A 29 22.84 -0.71 9.40
C LYS A 29 23.09 -0.13 8.00
N ILE A 30 23.16 1.20 7.89
CA ILE A 30 23.47 1.89 6.62
C ILE A 30 24.84 1.45 6.10
N LYS A 31 25.85 1.46 6.96
CA LYS A 31 27.22 1.02 6.62
C LYS A 31 27.25 -0.45 6.23
N GLU A 32 26.64 -1.33 7.02
CA GLU A 32 26.65 -2.76 6.72
C GLU A 32 26.03 -3.07 5.36
N VAL A 33 24.85 -2.55 5.08
CA VAL A 33 24.14 -2.80 3.82
C VAL A 33 24.88 -2.17 2.64
N ALA A 34 25.33 -0.94 2.77
CA ALA A 34 26.00 -0.24 1.68
C ALA A 34 27.42 -0.77 1.42
N GLU A 35 28.28 -0.81 2.42
CA GLU A 35 29.69 -1.12 2.24
C GLU A 35 29.95 -2.60 2.01
N LYS A 36 29.42 -3.47 2.91
CA LYS A 36 29.56 -4.93 2.75
C LYS A 36 28.75 -5.45 1.56
N GLY A 37 27.55 -4.89 1.32
CA GLY A 37 26.73 -5.28 0.18
C GLY A 37 27.42 -4.99 -1.15
N THR A 38 28.04 -3.83 -1.30
CA THR A 38 28.83 -3.48 -2.50
C THR A 38 30.04 -4.40 -2.64
N GLN A 39 30.77 -4.67 -1.56
CA GLN A 39 31.92 -5.57 -1.59
C GLN A 39 31.52 -6.99 -2.01
N ASN A 40 30.45 -7.53 -1.45
CA ASN A 40 29.94 -8.85 -1.82
C ASN A 40 29.58 -8.94 -3.33
N ILE A 41 29.06 -7.87 -3.92
CA ILE A 41 28.80 -7.82 -5.36
C ILE A 41 30.12 -7.86 -6.13
N LEU A 42 31.09 -7.01 -5.75
CA LEU A 42 32.39 -6.93 -6.40
C LEU A 42 33.16 -8.27 -6.37
N ASP A 43 33.05 -9.02 -5.28
CA ASP A 43 33.73 -10.32 -5.10
C ASP A 43 33.14 -11.43 -5.98
N ILE A 44 31.89 -11.30 -6.41
CA ILE A 44 31.15 -12.38 -7.12
C ILE A 44 31.07 -12.15 -8.62
N ILE A 45 31.05 -10.89 -9.07
CA ILE A 45 30.81 -10.55 -10.49
C ILE A 45 32.03 -10.83 -11.36
N PRO A 46 31.84 -11.24 -12.63
CA PRO A 46 32.92 -11.36 -13.60
C PRO A 46 33.61 -10.03 -13.89
N ASP A 47 34.89 -10.05 -14.24
CA ASP A 47 35.66 -8.84 -14.55
C ASP A 47 35.10 -8.06 -15.75
N LYS A 48 34.49 -8.77 -16.71
CA LYS A 48 33.83 -8.16 -17.88
C LYS A 48 32.49 -7.49 -17.58
N CYS A 49 31.91 -7.74 -16.41
CA CYS A 49 30.61 -7.22 -16.05
C CYS A 49 30.69 -5.72 -15.74
N LYS A 50 29.83 -4.92 -16.36
CA LYS A 50 29.70 -3.50 -16.06
C LYS A 50 28.79 -3.27 -14.86
N ILE A 51 29.21 -2.41 -13.92
CA ILE A 51 28.39 -2.00 -12.77
C ILE A 51 27.92 -0.58 -12.98
N ILE A 52 26.60 -0.36 -12.98
CA ILE A 52 26.00 0.98 -12.99
C ILE A 52 25.50 1.27 -11.58
N PHE A 53 26.09 2.28 -10.94
CA PHE A 53 25.87 2.58 -9.54
C PHE A 53 25.26 3.98 -9.33
N PRO A 54 24.05 4.08 -8.72
CA PRO A 54 23.48 5.36 -8.32
C PRO A 54 24.16 5.87 -7.04
N SER A 55 25.06 6.81 -7.20
CA SER A 55 25.55 7.64 -6.13
C SER A 55 24.62 8.85 -5.93
N THR A 56 25.04 9.88 -5.23
CA THR A 56 24.18 10.98 -4.82
C THR A 56 24.93 12.31 -4.84
N HIS A 57 24.21 13.41 -5.10
CA HIS A 57 24.75 14.76 -4.97
C HIS A 57 25.10 15.12 -3.52
N VAL A 58 24.48 14.48 -2.52
CA VAL A 58 24.78 14.77 -1.10
C VAL A 58 26.19 14.35 -0.66
N VAL A 59 26.99 13.71 -1.52
CA VAL A 59 28.44 13.57 -1.27
C VAL A 59 29.17 14.92 -1.15
N TYR A 60 28.48 16.00 -1.52
CA TYR A 60 28.99 17.40 -1.40
C TYR A 60 28.30 18.19 -0.28
N GLU A 61 27.50 17.56 0.59
CA GLU A 61 26.70 18.28 1.59
C GLU A 61 27.48 19.09 2.62
N GLY A 62 28.76 18.77 2.83
CA GLY A 62 29.64 19.49 3.73
C GLY A 62 30.24 20.79 3.14
N ILE A 63 29.85 21.21 1.94
CA ILE A 63 30.23 22.50 1.37
C ILE A 63 29.45 23.60 2.09
N ASN A 64 30.15 24.49 2.78
CA ASN A 64 29.54 25.52 3.63
C ASN A 64 29.22 26.83 2.89
N GLU A 65 29.56 26.93 1.62
CA GLU A 65 29.29 28.10 0.76
C GLU A 65 28.37 27.73 -0.41
N VAL A 66 27.71 28.74 -0.98
CA VAL A 66 26.93 28.54 -2.20
C VAL A 66 27.88 28.29 -3.36
N LYS A 67 27.89 27.08 -3.87
CA LYS A 67 28.70 26.68 -5.00
C LYS A 67 27.85 26.19 -6.15
N THR A 68 28.06 26.74 -7.34
CA THR A 68 27.26 26.38 -8.53
C THR A 68 28.11 25.63 -9.55
N ASN A 69 27.46 24.79 -10.35
CA ASN A 69 28.10 24.03 -11.45
C ASN A 69 29.25 23.13 -10.99
N ILE A 70 29.13 22.47 -9.85
CA ILE A 70 30.11 21.50 -9.35
C ILE A 70 30.23 20.37 -10.39
N ASN A 71 31.45 20.15 -10.88
CA ASN A 71 31.77 19.05 -11.79
C ASN A 71 32.21 17.79 -11.02
N GLU A 72 32.46 16.72 -11.74
CA GLU A 72 32.74 15.39 -11.16
C GLU A 72 34.12 15.30 -10.50
N GLU A 73 35.06 16.23 -10.83
CA GLU A 73 36.42 16.32 -10.28
C GLU A 73 36.44 17.01 -8.92
N GLU A 74 35.37 17.68 -8.54
CA GLU A 74 35.30 18.35 -7.25
C GLU A 74 35.39 17.34 -6.10
N LYS A 75 36.17 17.71 -5.08
CA LYS A 75 36.40 16.88 -3.90
C LYS A 75 35.09 16.68 -3.12
N THR A 76 34.73 15.44 -2.88
CA THR A 76 33.59 15.09 -2.03
C THR A 76 33.83 15.49 -0.58
N ASN A 77 32.76 15.92 0.11
CA ASN A 77 32.77 16.29 1.53
C ASN A 77 31.46 15.81 2.20
N PRO A 78 31.26 14.46 2.32
CA PRO A 78 30.07 13.91 2.96
C PRO A 78 30.11 14.12 4.48
N ILE A 79 28.93 14.29 5.10
CA ILE A 79 28.77 14.48 6.55
C ILE A 79 27.95 13.36 7.17
N LEU A 80 26.83 13.01 6.55
CA LEU A 80 25.91 12.00 7.08
C LEU A 80 26.35 10.59 6.73
N SER A 81 25.92 9.60 7.50
CA SER A 81 26.26 8.18 7.28
C SER A 81 25.88 7.68 5.88
N TYR A 82 24.76 8.15 5.34
CA TYR A 82 24.34 7.83 3.99
C TYR A 82 25.30 8.35 2.91
N SER A 83 25.59 9.63 2.93
CA SER A 83 26.50 10.25 1.96
C SER A 83 27.94 9.72 2.09
N THR A 84 28.39 9.48 3.32
CA THR A 84 29.69 8.85 3.61
C THR A 84 29.76 7.44 3.04
N SER A 85 28.71 6.62 3.23
CA SER A 85 28.66 5.26 2.68
C SER A 85 28.63 5.26 1.15
N LYS A 86 27.94 6.21 0.52
CA LYS A 86 27.96 6.37 -0.95
C LYS A 86 29.36 6.77 -1.46
N ASP A 87 30.05 7.65 -0.78
CA ASP A 87 31.43 8.04 -1.11
C ASP A 87 32.41 6.86 -0.95
N ILE A 88 32.23 6.02 0.08
CA ILE A 88 33.01 4.79 0.25
C ILE A 88 32.71 3.81 -0.89
N ASN A 89 31.43 3.63 -1.29
CA ASN A 89 31.08 2.78 -2.43
C ASN A 89 31.71 3.27 -3.74
N GLU A 90 31.77 4.59 -3.99
CA GLU A 90 32.49 5.13 -5.14
C GLU A 90 33.98 4.74 -5.10
N LYS A 91 34.62 4.80 -3.92
CA LYS A 91 36.03 4.40 -3.74
C LYS A 91 36.22 2.89 -3.94
N GLN A 92 35.29 2.04 -3.42
CA GLN A 92 35.32 0.60 -3.65
C GLN A 92 35.26 0.27 -5.15
N LEU A 93 34.35 0.90 -5.89
CA LEU A 93 34.21 0.70 -7.33
C LEU A 93 35.48 1.14 -8.08
N LYS A 94 36.03 2.32 -7.78
CA LYS A 94 37.28 2.84 -8.38
C LYS A 94 38.46 1.92 -8.15
N SER A 95 38.59 1.31 -6.98
CA SER A 95 39.70 0.42 -6.63
C SER A 95 39.49 -1.04 -7.01
N SER A 96 38.30 -1.42 -7.50
CA SER A 96 37.92 -2.82 -7.75
C SER A 96 38.57 -3.45 -9.00
N GLY A 97 39.07 -2.62 -9.93
CA GLY A 97 39.53 -3.08 -11.25
C GLY A 97 38.38 -3.52 -12.19
N LYS A 98 37.11 -3.40 -11.78
CA LYS A 98 35.94 -3.73 -12.58
C LYS A 98 35.51 -2.55 -13.45
N ASN A 99 34.74 -2.84 -14.50
CA ASN A 99 34.08 -1.81 -15.29
C ASN A 99 32.94 -1.18 -14.50
N PHE A 100 32.92 0.13 -14.38
CA PHE A 100 31.85 0.82 -13.63
C PHE A 100 31.41 2.12 -14.31
N VAL A 101 30.16 2.51 -14.03
CA VAL A 101 29.65 3.86 -14.26
C VAL A 101 28.97 4.31 -12.98
N ILE A 102 29.46 5.42 -12.42
CA ILE A 102 28.87 6.04 -11.22
C ILE A 102 28.03 7.23 -11.66
N LEU A 103 26.76 7.25 -11.24
CA LEU A 103 25.83 8.33 -11.51
C LEU A 103 25.52 9.07 -10.20
N ARG A 104 26.06 10.28 -10.01
CA ARG A 104 25.75 11.16 -8.88
C ARG A 104 24.42 11.85 -9.15
N LEU A 105 23.34 11.28 -8.59
CA LEU A 105 21.98 11.76 -8.83
C LEU A 105 21.72 13.07 -8.11
N GLY A 106 21.16 14.06 -8.79
CA GLY A 106 20.45 15.17 -8.18
C GLY A 106 19.23 14.69 -7.39
N SER A 107 18.46 15.58 -6.81
CA SER A 107 17.19 15.21 -6.17
C SER A 107 16.23 14.66 -7.22
N VAL A 108 15.99 13.33 -7.15
CA VAL A 108 15.14 12.62 -8.10
C VAL A 108 13.68 12.87 -7.77
N TYR A 109 12.92 13.39 -8.72
CA TYR A 109 11.51 13.68 -8.56
C TYR A 109 10.67 13.05 -9.67
N GLY A 110 9.42 12.78 -9.38
CA GLY A 110 8.46 12.20 -10.33
C GLY A 110 7.42 11.36 -9.62
N TYR A 111 6.32 11.09 -10.32
CA TYR A 111 5.22 10.31 -9.78
C TYR A 111 5.52 8.81 -9.81
N SER A 112 5.25 8.12 -8.70
CA SER A 112 5.22 6.65 -8.62
C SER A 112 4.07 6.23 -7.71
N THR A 113 3.42 5.11 -8.03
CA THR A 113 2.31 4.56 -7.24
C THR A 113 2.79 3.82 -5.99
N ASP A 114 3.99 3.25 -6.01
CA ASP A 114 4.39 2.24 -5.02
C ASP A 114 5.42 2.73 -3.99
N THR A 115 6.48 3.40 -4.43
CA THR A 115 7.65 3.68 -3.58
C THR A 115 8.16 5.11 -3.68
N MET A 116 7.27 6.06 -3.89
CA MET A 116 7.63 7.46 -4.05
C MET A 116 8.06 8.10 -2.73
N ARG A 117 9.25 8.71 -2.70
CA ARG A 117 9.65 9.58 -1.61
C ARG A 117 8.90 10.91 -1.70
N ILE A 118 7.86 11.04 -0.88
CA ILE A 118 7.00 12.24 -0.89
C ILE A 118 7.72 13.48 -0.32
N ASP A 119 8.71 13.29 0.51
CA ASP A 119 9.50 14.34 1.16
C ASP A 119 10.51 15.04 0.22
N ILE A 120 10.71 14.52 -0.97
CA ILE A 120 11.45 15.22 -2.01
C ILE A 120 10.63 16.45 -2.44
N MET A 121 11.25 17.63 -2.40
CA MET A 121 10.57 18.92 -2.48
C MET A 121 9.59 19.05 -3.68
N PRO A 122 9.92 18.74 -4.95
CA PRO A 122 8.94 18.83 -6.03
C PRO A 122 7.76 17.88 -5.86
N ASN A 123 7.99 16.68 -5.31
CA ASN A 123 6.93 15.70 -5.04
C ASN A 123 5.97 16.22 -3.96
N LEU A 124 6.54 16.71 -2.84
CA LEU A 124 5.77 17.26 -1.72
C LEU A 124 4.95 18.49 -2.15
N PHE A 125 5.56 19.40 -2.88
CA PHE A 125 4.90 20.62 -3.33
C PHE A 125 3.76 20.32 -4.31
N SER A 126 3.98 19.38 -5.24
CA SER A 126 2.92 18.95 -6.16
C SER A 126 1.76 18.27 -5.42
N LYS A 127 2.04 17.48 -4.39
CA LYS A 127 0.99 16.88 -3.54
C LYS A 127 0.22 17.93 -2.77
N ILE A 128 0.91 18.89 -2.14
CA ILE A 128 0.26 20.03 -1.44
C ILE A 128 -0.59 20.83 -2.43
N ALA A 129 -0.06 21.07 -3.62
CA ALA A 129 -0.76 21.82 -4.66
C ALA A 129 -2.03 21.09 -5.13
N SER A 130 -1.99 19.77 -5.30
CA SER A 130 -3.18 19.00 -5.67
C SER A 130 -4.32 19.08 -4.64
N GLN A 131 -3.99 19.43 -3.40
CA GLN A 131 -4.93 19.56 -2.29
C GLN A 131 -5.34 21.01 -1.97
N ASN A 132 -5.00 21.97 -2.83
CA ASN A 132 -5.21 23.39 -2.59
C ASN A 132 -4.56 23.90 -1.28
N GLY A 133 -3.45 23.29 -0.88
CA GLY A 133 -2.79 23.56 0.40
C GLY A 133 -1.90 24.81 0.38
N THR A 134 -1.16 25.01 1.48
CA THR A 134 -0.17 26.07 1.62
C THR A 134 1.24 25.50 1.52
N ILE A 135 2.01 25.96 0.54
CA ILE A 135 3.44 25.64 0.43
C ILE A 135 4.22 26.63 1.28
N LYS A 136 4.94 26.11 2.29
CA LYS A 136 5.84 26.90 3.14
C LYS A 136 7.26 26.87 2.56
N MET A 137 7.84 28.05 2.39
CA MET A 137 9.20 28.23 1.85
C MET A 137 10.09 28.82 2.94
N PHE A 138 10.98 28.00 3.49
CA PHE A 138 11.94 28.41 4.50
C PHE A 138 13.00 29.36 3.89
N ALA A 139 13.46 30.33 4.64
CA ALA A 139 14.42 31.36 4.20
C ALA A 139 14.02 32.03 2.88
N GLY A 140 12.72 32.31 2.68
CA GLY A 140 12.19 32.89 1.45
C GLY A 140 12.36 32.02 0.21
N GLY A 141 12.62 30.72 0.37
CA GLY A 141 12.77 29.78 -0.73
C GLY A 141 14.06 29.92 -1.55
N ARG A 142 15.09 30.58 -1.03
CA ARG A 142 16.36 30.87 -1.74
C ARG A 142 17.28 29.65 -1.93
N GLN A 143 16.99 28.54 -1.27
CA GLN A 143 17.83 27.34 -1.35
C GLN A 143 17.88 26.77 -2.78
N ILE A 144 19.09 26.55 -3.28
CA ILE A 144 19.37 25.98 -4.61
C ILE A 144 19.27 24.45 -4.56
N LYS A 145 18.66 23.85 -5.57
CA LYS A 145 18.52 22.40 -5.74
C LYS A 145 18.88 21.99 -7.16
N SER A 146 19.61 20.88 -7.26
CA SER A 146 19.82 20.17 -8.52
C SER A 146 18.80 19.05 -8.62
N LEU A 147 17.94 19.10 -9.62
CA LEU A 147 16.82 18.19 -9.80
C LEU A 147 17.00 17.32 -11.02
N VAL A 148 16.44 16.10 -10.98
CA VAL A 148 16.39 15.21 -12.14
C VAL A 148 15.06 14.45 -12.17
N PRO A 149 14.36 14.39 -13.33
CA PRO A 149 13.15 13.61 -13.49
C PRO A 149 13.41 12.09 -13.36
N LEU A 150 12.58 11.38 -12.60
CA LEU A 150 12.70 9.94 -12.39
C LEU A 150 12.79 9.13 -13.70
N ILE A 151 12.00 9.52 -14.69
CA ILE A 151 12.01 8.83 -16.00
C ILE A 151 13.34 9.04 -16.72
N ASP A 152 13.92 10.23 -16.66
CA ASP A 152 15.24 10.50 -17.25
C ASP A 152 16.36 9.76 -16.51
N VAL A 153 16.21 9.53 -15.20
CA VAL A 153 17.12 8.64 -14.46
C VAL A 153 17.08 7.24 -15.05
N ALA A 154 15.88 6.65 -15.18
CA ALA A 154 15.73 5.30 -15.75
C ALA A 154 16.29 5.22 -17.20
N ARG A 155 16.04 6.25 -18.01
CA ARG A 155 16.60 6.35 -19.36
C ARG A 155 18.13 6.44 -19.37
N CYS A 156 18.70 7.17 -18.43
CA CYS A 156 20.16 7.28 -18.32
C CYS A 156 20.79 5.94 -17.91
N PHE A 157 20.18 5.19 -17.01
CA PHE A 157 20.64 3.83 -16.68
C PHE A 157 20.69 2.93 -17.90
N LYS A 158 19.59 2.91 -18.69
CA LYS A 158 19.54 2.15 -19.93
C LYS A 158 20.56 2.63 -20.96
N PHE A 159 20.72 3.95 -21.12
CA PHE A 159 21.72 4.53 -22.00
C PHE A 159 23.14 4.09 -21.63
N MET A 160 23.50 4.13 -20.34
CA MET A 160 24.82 3.70 -19.88
C MET A 160 25.04 2.18 -20.01
N GLU A 161 23.98 1.39 -19.95
CA GLU A 161 24.02 -0.06 -20.23
C GLU A 161 24.37 -0.32 -21.69
N GLU A 162 23.76 0.41 -22.62
CA GLU A 162 23.94 0.26 -24.06
C GLU A 162 25.29 0.82 -24.58
N LYS A 163 25.95 1.71 -23.82
CA LYS A 163 27.22 2.37 -24.18
C LYS A 163 28.43 1.60 -23.65
N ASN A 164 28.88 0.59 -24.41
CA ASN A 164 30.01 -0.26 -23.99
C ASN A 164 31.36 0.50 -23.89
N GLU A 165 31.51 1.58 -24.63
CA GLU A 165 32.70 2.45 -24.64
C GLU A 165 32.81 3.31 -23.37
N ILE A 166 31.76 3.50 -22.60
CA ILE A 166 31.78 4.27 -21.36
C ILE A 166 32.05 3.33 -20.19
N ASN A 167 33.30 3.38 -19.68
CA ASN A 167 33.76 2.56 -18.56
C ASN A 167 34.63 3.37 -17.62
N SER A 168 34.58 3.02 -16.33
CA SER A 168 35.37 3.66 -15.25
C SER A 168 35.17 5.17 -15.14
N GLU A 169 33.90 5.59 -15.31
CA GLU A 169 33.53 6.99 -15.38
C GLU A 169 32.51 7.38 -14.30
N ILE A 170 32.53 8.66 -13.94
CA ILE A 170 31.56 9.28 -13.04
C ILE A 170 30.85 10.40 -13.78
N PHE A 171 29.52 10.46 -13.62
CA PHE A 171 28.70 11.52 -14.18
C PHE A 171 27.76 12.11 -13.14
N ASN A 172 27.61 13.42 -13.16
CA ASN A 172 26.54 14.10 -12.45
C ASN A 172 25.23 13.98 -13.26
N LEU A 173 24.26 13.25 -12.72
CA LEU A 173 22.96 13.07 -13.34
C LEU A 173 21.96 14.05 -12.73
N THR A 174 21.92 15.23 -13.27
CA THR A 174 21.00 16.31 -12.93
C THR A 174 20.57 17.04 -14.19
N LYS A 175 19.34 17.58 -14.20
CA LYS A 175 18.85 18.36 -15.34
C LYS A 175 18.69 19.83 -14.99
N ASP A 176 17.89 20.11 -13.94
CA ASP A 176 17.47 21.47 -13.61
C ASP A 176 18.21 21.96 -12.35
N THR A 177 18.72 23.19 -12.41
CA THR A 177 19.17 23.94 -11.23
C THR A 177 18.15 25.01 -10.93
N VAL A 178 17.47 24.89 -9.79
CA VAL A 178 16.37 25.76 -9.41
C VAL A 178 16.41 26.08 -7.92
N THR A 179 15.75 27.18 -7.55
CA THR A 179 15.46 27.51 -6.16
C THR A 179 14.17 26.82 -5.69
N VAL A 180 14.00 26.68 -4.39
CA VAL A 180 12.75 26.20 -3.79
C VAL A 180 11.57 27.09 -4.18
N LYS A 181 11.80 28.42 -4.28
CA LYS A 181 10.78 29.40 -4.68
C LYS A 181 10.30 29.17 -6.12
N GLU A 182 11.21 28.96 -7.06
CA GLU A 182 10.84 28.68 -8.47
C GLU A 182 9.96 27.44 -8.60
N VAL A 183 10.24 26.37 -7.86
CA VAL A 183 9.41 25.17 -7.86
C VAL A 183 8.00 25.46 -7.25
N ALA A 184 7.94 26.24 -6.18
CA ALA A 184 6.67 26.65 -5.59
C ALA A 184 5.84 27.51 -6.56
N GLU A 185 6.49 28.39 -7.32
CA GLU A 185 5.84 29.23 -8.35
C GLU A 185 5.32 28.40 -9.51
N VAL A 186 6.05 27.36 -9.95
CA VAL A 186 5.55 26.40 -10.94
C VAL A 186 4.30 25.67 -10.42
N CYS A 187 4.29 25.24 -9.16
CA CYS A 187 3.08 24.67 -8.56
C CYS A 187 1.92 25.67 -8.55
N LYS A 188 2.18 26.94 -8.20
CA LYS A 188 1.17 28.01 -8.20
C LYS A 188 0.63 28.31 -9.60
N LYS A 189 1.47 28.26 -10.62
CA LYS A 189 1.08 28.39 -12.04
C LYS A 189 0.05 27.32 -12.43
N HIS A 190 0.28 26.04 -12.04
CA HIS A 190 -0.61 24.94 -12.39
C HIS A 190 -1.81 24.75 -11.46
N ASN A 191 -1.76 25.30 -10.25
CA ASN A 191 -2.92 25.42 -9.36
C ASN A 191 -2.96 26.77 -8.65
N PRO A 192 -3.65 27.77 -9.23
CA PRO A 192 -3.77 29.11 -8.65
C PRO A 192 -4.44 29.19 -7.28
N LYS A 193 -5.13 28.13 -6.83
CA LYS A 193 -5.83 28.09 -5.54
C LYS A 193 -4.90 27.89 -4.34
N ILE A 194 -3.65 27.45 -4.56
CA ILE A 194 -2.69 27.25 -3.46
C ILE A 194 -2.20 28.57 -2.88
N ASN A 195 -1.77 28.53 -1.62
CA ASN A 195 -1.10 29.63 -0.97
C ASN A 195 0.40 29.40 -0.89
N LEU A 196 1.20 30.43 -1.17
CA LEU A 196 2.63 30.42 -0.93
C LEU A 196 2.93 31.23 0.33
N LYS A 197 3.68 30.66 1.27
CA LYS A 197 4.06 31.32 2.52
C LYS A 197 5.57 31.29 2.69
N GLU A 198 6.19 32.46 2.64
CA GLU A 198 7.59 32.61 2.98
C GLU A 198 7.77 32.70 4.50
N THR A 199 8.81 32.10 5.02
CA THR A 199 9.23 32.20 6.42
C THR A 199 10.66 32.74 6.49
N ASN A 200 10.98 33.39 7.61
CA ASN A 200 12.31 33.97 7.85
C ASN A 200 13.24 33.01 8.62
N ASP A 201 12.86 31.72 8.72
CA ASP A 201 13.65 30.73 9.41
C ASP A 201 15.05 30.63 8.76
N GLU A 202 16.08 30.56 9.59
CA GLU A 202 17.43 30.26 9.13
C GLU A 202 17.53 28.84 8.60
N ILE A 203 18.23 28.65 7.49
CA ILE A 203 18.58 27.35 6.96
C ILE A 203 20.08 27.17 6.99
N PRO A 204 20.58 25.99 7.38
CA PRO A 204 22.01 25.76 7.58
C PRO A 204 22.82 25.83 6.29
N ASN A 205 22.19 25.63 5.12
CA ASN A 205 22.86 25.64 3.83
C ASN A 205 21.92 26.14 2.72
N LEU A 206 22.36 27.14 1.95
CA LEU A 206 21.66 27.64 0.78
C LEU A 206 21.76 26.75 -0.45
N GLY A 207 22.49 25.64 -0.33
CA GLY A 207 22.57 24.61 -1.37
C GLY A 207 23.69 24.85 -2.37
N PHE A 208 23.76 23.90 -3.29
CA PHE A 208 24.74 23.91 -4.37
C PHE A 208 24.09 23.32 -5.64
N SER A 209 24.74 23.52 -6.79
CA SER A 209 24.29 22.88 -8.02
C SER A 209 25.40 22.08 -8.70
N LEU A 210 24.99 21.04 -9.38
CA LEU A 210 25.87 20.16 -10.15
C LEU A 210 25.89 20.56 -11.64
N SER A 211 27.03 20.41 -12.29
CA SER A 211 27.17 20.49 -13.74
C SER A 211 26.90 19.14 -14.37
N ASN A 212 26.05 19.09 -15.39
CA ASN A 212 25.76 17.89 -16.18
C ASN A 212 26.50 17.87 -17.53
N LYS A 213 27.42 18.78 -17.78
CA LYS A 213 28.11 18.95 -19.07
C LYS A 213 28.80 17.66 -19.53
N LYS A 214 29.47 16.96 -18.61
CA LYS A 214 30.15 15.69 -18.92
C LYS A 214 29.17 14.63 -19.41
N LEU A 215 28.01 14.50 -18.79
CA LEU A 215 26.95 13.58 -19.20
C LEU A 215 26.39 13.94 -20.58
N LEU A 216 26.09 15.22 -20.81
CA LEU A 216 25.57 15.67 -22.11
C LEU A 216 26.56 15.42 -23.27
N ASN A 217 27.86 15.53 -23.02
CA ASN A 217 28.91 15.24 -23.99
C ASN A 217 28.94 13.77 -24.44
N THR A 218 28.30 12.84 -23.71
CA THR A 218 28.13 11.43 -24.14
C THR A 218 27.04 11.24 -25.17
N GLY A 219 26.27 12.29 -25.47
CA GLY A 219 25.09 12.23 -26.33
C GLY A 219 23.79 11.87 -25.59
N PHE A 220 23.80 11.85 -24.25
CA PHE A 220 22.57 11.68 -23.48
C PHE A 220 21.71 12.94 -23.55
N GLU A 221 20.41 12.77 -23.78
CA GLU A 221 19.44 13.86 -23.86
C GLU A 221 18.32 13.68 -22.82
N PHE A 222 18.03 14.74 -22.06
CA PHE A 222 16.88 14.80 -21.16
C PHE A 222 15.61 15.09 -21.96
N LEU A 223 14.56 14.33 -21.74
CA LEU A 223 13.28 14.51 -22.43
C LEU A 223 12.21 15.20 -21.59
N TYR A 224 12.29 15.10 -20.27
CA TYR A 224 11.22 15.55 -19.36
C TYR A 224 11.62 16.86 -18.70
N ASN A 225 10.72 17.83 -18.64
CA ASN A 225 10.96 19.13 -18.00
C ASN A 225 10.18 19.29 -16.68
N LEU A 226 10.65 20.18 -15.82
CA LEU A 226 10.09 20.41 -14.49
C LEU A 226 8.63 20.89 -14.56
N ASP A 227 8.30 21.82 -15.44
CA ASP A 227 6.97 22.40 -15.58
C ASP A 227 5.92 21.33 -15.91
N GLN A 228 6.20 20.50 -16.92
CA GLN A 228 5.31 19.41 -17.32
C GLN A 228 5.18 18.34 -16.25
N ASN A 229 6.29 17.93 -15.61
CA ASN A 229 6.26 16.91 -14.57
C ASN A 229 5.46 17.38 -13.33
N ILE A 230 5.62 18.64 -12.92
CA ILE A 230 4.83 19.20 -11.81
C ILE A 230 3.34 19.21 -12.18
N LYS A 231 2.99 19.65 -13.40
CA LYS A 231 1.61 19.60 -13.89
C LYS A 231 1.03 18.19 -13.81
N GLU A 232 1.73 17.21 -14.38
CA GLU A 232 1.32 15.80 -14.36
C GLU A 232 1.17 15.25 -12.93
N MET A 233 2.11 15.58 -12.03
CA MET A 233 2.02 15.15 -10.64
C MET A 233 0.81 15.75 -9.93
N ILE A 234 0.52 17.05 -10.13
CA ILE A 234 -0.67 17.71 -9.57
C ILE A 234 -1.94 17.04 -10.10
N GLU A 235 -2.02 16.77 -11.42
CA GLU A 235 -3.17 16.11 -12.04
C GLU A 235 -3.34 14.69 -11.52
N LYS A 236 -2.27 13.89 -11.48
CA LYS A 236 -2.29 12.52 -10.95
C LYS A 236 -2.69 12.49 -9.47
N TRP A 237 -2.16 13.40 -8.65
CA TRP A 237 -2.54 13.53 -7.25
C TRP A 237 -3.99 14.01 -7.07
N SER A 238 -4.48 14.88 -7.93
CA SER A 238 -5.87 15.37 -7.89
C SER A 238 -6.87 14.29 -8.31
N ASN A 239 -6.48 13.44 -9.27
CA ASN A 239 -7.30 12.35 -9.77
C ASN A 239 -7.18 11.07 -8.94
N GLN A 240 -6.14 10.94 -8.13
CA GLN A 240 -6.11 9.88 -7.14
C GLN A 240 -7.21 10.15 -6.12
N ILE A 241 -7.93 9.09 -5.80
CA ILE A 241 -8.61 8.95 -4.53
C ILE A 241 -7.50 8.97 -3.48
N ILE A 242 -7.04 10.18 -3.12
CA ILE A 242 -6.14 10.33 -1.98
C ILE A 242 -7.03 9.98 -0.79
N LEU A 243 -6.86 8.75 -0.35
CA LEU A 243 -7.15 8.42 1.02
C LEU A 243 -6.20 9.34 1.80
N LYS A 244 -6.68 10.57 2.11
CA LYS A 244 -6.07 11.33 3.18
C LYS A 244 -5.89 10.30 4.27
N ASP A 245 -4.70 10.21 4.85
CA ASP A 245 -4.53 9.55 6.15
C ASP A 245 -5.44 10.28 7.12
N LEU A 246 -6.68 9.87 7.07
CA LEU A 246 -7.71 10.36 7.93
C LEU A 246 -7.49 9.59 9.22
N GLU A 247 -6.48 10.01 9.99
CA GLU A 247 -6.39 9.63 11.39
C GLU A 247 -7.55 10.30 12.14
N TYR A 248 -8.78 9.92 11.73
CA TYR A 248 -9.97 10.33 12.46
C TYR A 248 -10.12 9.58 13.78
N VAL A 249 -9.38 8.48 13.94
CA VAL A 249 -9.42 7.68 15.17
C VAL A 249 -8.01 7.61 15.75
N ARG A 250 -7.89 8.07 17.00
CA ARG A 250 -6.63 8.12 17.72
C ARG A 250 -6.69 7.22 18.93
N ASP A 251 -5.66 6.41 19.10
CA ASP A 251 -5.42 5.67 20.34
C ASP A 251 -4.97 6.63 21.44
N GLY A 252 -5.25 6.29 22.69
CA GLY A 252 -4.71 7.03 23.84
C GLY A 252 -3.18 6.94 23.87
N LYS A 253 -2.54 8.05 24.22
CA LYS A 253 -1.09 8.13 24.43
C LYS A 253 -0.73 7.74 25.88
N ASN A 254 0.53 7.35 26.09
CA ASN A 254 1.07 7.06 27.41
C ASN A 254 0.21 6.03 28.17
N LEU A 255 -0.14 4.93 27.50
CA LEU A 255 -0.88 3.85 28.10
C LEU A 255 -0.08 3.25 29.27
N PHE A 256 -0.59 3.41 30.47
CA PHE A 256 -0.06 2.76 31.68
C PHE A 256 -1.01 1.64 32.10
N ILE A 257 -0.49 0.45 32.33
CA ILE A 257 -1.27 -0.73 32.73
C ILE A 257 -0.65 -1.34 33.96
N ASP A 258 -1.45 -1.54 35.01
CA ASP A 258 -1.08 -2.30 36.22
C ASP A 258 -2.24 -3.22 36.67
N ASN A 259 -2.11 -3.83 37.85
CA ASN A 259 -3.13 -4.73 38.40
C ASN A 259 -4.46 -4.03 38.76
N ARG A 260 -4.53 -2.72 38.75
CA ARG A 260 -5.73 -1.91 39.01
C ARG A 260 -6.46 -1.55 37.70
N GLY A 261 -5.79 -1.63 36.52
CA GLY A 261 -6.35 -1.27 35.23
C GLY A 261 -5.40 -0.50 34.33
N SER A 262 -5.93 0.40 33.55
CA SER A 262 -5.15 1.20 32.58
C SER A 262 -5.49 2.68 32.65
N ILE A 263 -4.48 3.52 32.36
CA ILE A 263 -4.61 4.96 32.20
C ILE A 263 -4.16 5.30 30.79
N SER A 264 -5.01 5.98 30.01
CA SER A 264 -4.66 6.51 28.70
C SER A 264 -4.98 7.99 28.62
N ASN A 265 -4.12 8.76 27.96
CA ASN A 265 -4.27 10.21 27.81
C ASN A 265 -4.62 10.55 26.36
N HIS A 266 -5.53 11.49 26.18
CA HIS A 266 -5.92 12.03 24.87
C HIS A 266 -5.60 13.52 24.83
N GLU A 267 -4.77 13.93 23.87
CA GLU A 267 -4.47 15.34 23.63
C GLU A 267 -5.57 15.98 22.79
N LEU A 268 -6.06 17.13 23.25
CA LEU A 268 -7.02 17.95 22.55
C LEU A 268 -6.33 19.21 22.04
N THR A 269 -6.59 19.59 20.80
CA THR A 269 -6.03 20.80 20.16
C THR A 269 -6.74 22.07 20.55
N GLU A 270 -7.94 21.95 21.13
CA GLU A 270 -8.79 23.06 21.56
C GLU A 270 -9.33 22.81 22.96
N PRO A 271 -9.53 23.89 23.76
CA PRO A 271 -10.21 23.77 25.03
C PRO A 271 -11.65 23.30 24.83
N ILE A 272 -12.13 22.45 25.74
CA ILE A 272 -13.54 22.02 25.79
C ILE A 272 -14.20 22.64 27.03
N ASN A 273 -15.45 23.03 26.91
CA ASN A 273 -16.24 23.59 28.01
C ASN A 273 -17.61 22.92 28.16
N LEU A 274 -17.94 21.94 27.29
CA LEU A 274 -19.13 21.11 27.40
C LEU A 274 -18.81 19.67 27.04
N ILE A 275 -19.32 18.74 27.85
CA ILE A 275 -19.23 17.30 27.61
C ILE A 275 -20.65 16.74 27.48
N GLY A 276 -20.96 16.15 26.35
CA GLY A 276 -22.21 15.42 26.13
C GLY A 276 -21.99 13.93 26.33
N LEU A 277 -22.69 13.30 27.27
CA LEU A 277 -22.73 11.84 27.41
C LEU A 277 -23.80 11.28 26.45
N ILE A 278 -23.40 10.39 25.55
CA ILE A 278 -24.30 9.82 24.55
C ILE A 278 -24.28 8.30 24.65
N GLU A 279 -25.48 7.74 24.74
CA GLU A 279 -25.70 6.28 24.69
C GLU A 279 -26.45 5.93 23.41
N SER A 280 -26.07 4.82 22.80
CA SER A 280 -26.67 4.35 21.55
C SER A 280 -26.78 2.83 21.53
N LYS A 281 -27.91 2.33 21.05
CA LYS A 281 -28.21 0.91 20.96
C LYS A 281 -27.56 0.27 19.73
N LYS A 282 -27.14 -0.97 19.87
CA LYS A 282 -26.73 -1.82 18.74
C LYS A 282 -27.74 -1.76 17.60
N GLY A 283 -27.27 -1.70 16.37
CA GLY A 283 -28.11 -1.68 15.16
C GLY A 283 -28.71 -0.32 14.82
N THR A 284 -28.44 0.72 15.62
CA THR A 284 -28.89 2.07 15.31
C THR A 284 -27.86 2.86 14.51
N ILE A 285 -28.26 4.02 14.02
CA ILE A 285 -27.43 4.94 13.25
C ILE A 285 -27.59 6.35 13.84
N ARG A 286 -26.49 7.10 13.91
CA ARG A 286 -26.49 8.54 14.26
C ARG A 286 -25.67 9.34 13.26
N ALA A 287 -25.70 10.63 13.41
CA ALA A 287 -25.10 11.63 12.54
C ALA A 287 -25.75 11.68 11.16
N ASN A 288 -25.16 11.25 10.05
CA ASN A 288 -25.60 11.54 8.69
C ASN A 288 -25.65 13.05 8.43
N HIS A 289 -24.56 13.74 8.84
CA HIS A 289 -24.41 15.17 8.71
C HIS A 289 -22.92 15.56 8.63
N TYR A 290 -22.67 16.84 8.43
CA TYR A 290 -21.35 17.45 8.59
C TYR A 290 -21.43 18.75 9.36
N HIS A 291 -20.28 19.19 9.87
CA HIS A 291 -20.12 20.47 10.56
C HIS A 291 -19.29 21.41 9.68
N PRO A 292 -19.80 22.59 9.30
CA PRO A 292 -19.01 23.55 8.50
C PRO A 292 -17.80 24.12 9.23
N GLN A 293 -17.89 24.28 10.55
CA GLN A 293 -16.89 24.99 11.35
C GLN A 293 -16.25 24.12 12.45
N GLN A 294 -17.01 23.20 13.04
CA GLN A 294 -16.58 22.42 14.19
C GLN A 294 -15.67 21.25 13.78
N GLU A 295 -14.57 21.06 14.52
CA GLU A 295 -13.92 19.76 14.64
C GLU A 295 -14.63 18.97 15.75
N GLN A 296 -15.40 17.95 15.38
CA GLN A 296 -16.11 17.12 16.36
C GLN A 296 -15.16 16.08 16.95
N LYS A 297 -15.18 15.96 18.27
CA LYS A 297 -14.37 14.99 19.04
C LYS A 297 -15.27 14.10 19.87
N CYS A 298 -15.18 12.78 19.67
CA CYS A 298 -15.95 11.78 20.39
C CYS A 298 -15.02 10.77 21.04
N LEU A 299 -14.96 10.76 22.38
CA LEU A 299 -14.20 9.75 23.15
C LEU A 299 -15.12 8.57 23.49
N PHE A 300 -14.84 7.41 22.93
CA PHE A 300 -15.63 6.21 23.16
C PHE A 300 -15.19 5.52 24.45
N THR A 301 -16.13 5.36 25.38
CA THR A 301 -15.86 4.74 26.71
C THR A 301 -16.33 3.30 26.78
N LYS A 302 -17.31 2.92 25.94
CA LYS A 302 -17.86 1.56 25.89
C LYS A 302 -18.34 1.24 24.48
N GLY A 303 -18.21 -0.01 24.06
CA GLY A 303 -18.77 -0.52 22.80
C GLY A 303 -17.87 -0.33 21.60
N GLN A 304 -18.48 -0.44 20.41
CA GLN A 304 -17.79 -0.41 19.13
C GLN A 304 -18.74 0.09 18.05
N ILE A 305 -18.22 0.89 17.14
CA ILE A 305 -18.96 1.41 15.99
C ILE A 305 -18.18 1.21 14.68
N ILE A 306 -18.91 1.26 13.56
CA ILE A 306 -18.36 1.53 12.23
C ILE A 306 -18.67 2.99 11.93
N GLU A 307 -17.68 3.81 11.78
CA GLU A 307 -17.81 5.19 11.39
C GLU A 307 -17.55 5.32 9.89
N VAL A 308 -18.45 5.98 9.16
CA VAL A 308 -18.35 6.20 7.72
C VAL A 308 -18.12 7.68 7.48
N PHE A 309 -17.13 8.02 6.64
CA PHE A 309 -16.74 9.38 6.34
C PHE A 309 -16.77 9.68 4.86
N GLN A 310 -17.03 10.94 4.51
CA GLN A 310 -16.88 11.48 3.16
C GLN A 310 -16.48 12.94 3.20
N ASP A 311 -15.41 13.31 2.49
CA ASP A 311 -15.04 14.72 2.31
C ASP A 311 -16.01 15.38 1.31
N ILE A 312 -16.88 16.26 1.78
CA ILE A 312 -17.89 16.92 0.93
C ILE A 312 -17.32 18.03 0.06
N LEU A 313 -16.13 18.54 0.37
CA LEU A 313 -15.45 19.54 -0.46
C LEU A 313 -14.82 18.93 -1.72
N ASN A 314 -14.69 17.62 -1.75
CA ASN A 314 -14.21 16.87 -2.90
C ASN A 314 -15.33 15.95 -3.43
N PRO A 315 -16.03 16.34 -4.52
CA PRO A 315 -17.13 15.54 -5.07
C PRO A 315 -16.71 14.11 -5.49
N SER A 316 -15.43 13.91 -5.75
CA SER A 316 -14.86 12.59 -6.12
C SER A 316 -14.37 11.80 -4.91
N ALA A 317 -14.45 12.35 -3.70
CA ALA A 317 -13.99 11.66 -2.50
C ALA A 317 -14.81 10.38 -2.26
N PRO A 318 -14.15 9.23 -2.08
CA PRO A 318 -14.85 8.02 -1.76
C PRO A 318 -15.40 8.08 -0.33
N LYS A 319 -16.46 7.33 -0.08
CA LYS A 319 -16.79 6.94 1.29
C LYS A 319 -15.69 6.02 1.81
N ILE A 320 -15.30 6.23 3.05
CA ILE A 320 -14.36 5.36 3.78
C ILE A 320 -15.00 4.91 5.08
N THR A 321 -14.62 3.73 5.56
CA THR A 321 -15.09 3.22 6.85
C THR A 321 -13.93 3.11 7.83
N GLN A 322 -14.23 3.22 9.12
CA GLN A 322 -13.28 2.97 10.19
C GLN A 322 -13.99 2.40 11.41
N VAL A 323 -13.41 1.40 12.05
CA VAL A 323 -13.88 0.90 13.34
C VAL A 323 -13.35 1.81 14.44
N VAL A 324 -14.24 2.18 15.35
CA VAL A 324 -13.88 2.90 16.57
C VAL A 324 -14.27 2.04 17.76
N ASN A 325 -13.29 1.78 18.62
CA ASN A 325 -13.44 0.95 19.82
C ASN A 325 -13.45 1.81 21.10
N ALA A 326 -13.91 1.24 22.18
CA ALA A 326 -13.74 1.84 23.51
C ALA A 326 -12.26 2.17 23.76
N GLY A 327 -11.99 3.33 24.37
CA GLY A 327 -10.66 3.88 24.61
C GLY A 327 -10.10 4.70 23.46
N GLN A 328 -10.79 4.82 22.30
CA GLN A 328 -10.34 5.60 21.16
C GLN A 328 -11.09 6.93 21.04
N LEU A 329 -10.39 7.94 20.53
CA LEU A 329 -10.93 9.27 20.23
C LEU A 329 -11.18 9.38 18.72
N SER A 330 -12.44 9.57 18.32
CA SER A 330 -12.79 9.97 16.94
C SER A 330 -12.70 11.49 16.82
N VAL A 331 -12.01 11.96 15.78
CA VAL A 331 -11.81 13.39 15.49
C VAL A 331 -12.26 13.68 14.06
N ILE A 332 -13.39 14.35 13.91
CA ILE A 332 -14.01 14.64 12.63
C ILE A 332 -13.79 16.09 12.29
N LYS A 333 -13.09 16.34 11.19
CA LYS A 333 -12.75 17.71 10.74
C LYS A 333 -13.98 18.43 10.15
N PRO A 334 -13.96 19.77 10.12
CA PRO A 334 -14.99 20.53 9.40
C PRO A 334 -15.13 20.05 7.94
N ASN A 335 -16.37 20.09 7.45
CA ASN A 335 -16.74 19.68 6.08
C ASN A 335 -16.48 18.18 5.76
N VAL A 336 -16.37 17.35 6.78
CA VAL A 336 -16.37 15.89 6.61
C VAL A 336 -17.75 15.37 7.05
N ALA A 337 -18.50 14.85 6.08
CA ALA A 337 -19.73 14.13 6.38
C ALA A 337 -19.39 12.83 7.09
N HIS A 338 -20.13 12.51 8.14
CA HIS A 338 -19.89 11.32 8.93
C HIS A 338 -21.19 10.68 9.38
N THR A 339 -21.09 9.37 9.60
CA THR A 339 -22.19 8.55 10.09
C THR A 339 -21.64 7.48 11.03
N MET A 340 -22.31 7.29 12.16
CA MET A 340 -21.97 6.31 13.17
C MET A 340 -22.94 5.14 13.10
N VAL A 341 -22.50 3.95 12.72
CA VAL A 341 -23.26 2.70 12.72
C VAL A 341 -22.85 1.86 13.92
N PHE A 342 -23.77 1.64 14.83
CA PHE A 342 -23.49 0.99 16.13
C PHE A 342 -23.51 -0.54 16.02
N SER A 343 -22.34 -1.16 16.04
CA SER A 343 -22.20 -2.63 16.03
C SER A 343 -22.43 -3.27 17.40
N GLN A 344 -22.33 -2.47 18.48
CA GLN A 344 -22.59 -2.85 19.87
C GLN A 344 -23.35 -1.71 20.58
N ASP A 345 -23.94 -2.00 21.76
CA ASP A 345 -24.39 -0.94 22.66
C ASP A 345 -23.19 -0.10 23.07
N THR A 346 -23.24 1.18 22.79
CA THR A 346 -22.06 2.07 22.84
C THR A 346 -22.35 3.31 23.67
N THR A 347 -21.36 3.70 24.49
CA THR A 347 -21.36 4.95 25.24
C THR A 347 -20.14 5.77 24.83
N PHE A 348 -20.32 7.06 24.56
CA PHE A 348 -19.23 7.96 24.22
C PHE A 348 -19.48 9.38 24.73
N LEU A 349 -18.39 10.11 24.91
CA LEU A 349 -18.37 11.52 25.30
C LEU A 349 -18.18 12.36 24.05
N ASN A 350 -19.13 13.25 23.76
CA ASN A 350 -18.96 14.30 22.77
C ASN A 350 -18.30 15.51 23.46
N LEU A 351 -17.09 15.86 23.03
CA LEU A 351 -16.26 16.90 23.60
C LEU A 351 -16.41 18.16 22.76
N VAL A 352 -17.06 19.18 23.34
CA VAL A 352 -17.50 20.36 22.58
C VAL A 352 -16.81 21.62 23.08
N ARG A 353 -16.39 22.45 22.12
CA ARG A 353 -16.01 23.84 22.37
C ARG A 353 -17.22 24.74 22.13
N GLY A 354 -17.56 25.58 23.09
CA GLY A 354 -18.72 26.48 23.01
C GLY A 354 -20.04 25.81 23.41
N GLU A 355 -21.16 26.44 23.07
CA GLU A 355 -22.48 25.92 23.31
C GLU A 355 -22.89 24.90 22.25
N ARG A 356 -23.67 23.90 22.66
CA ARG A 356 -24.20 22.87 21.75
C ARG A 356 -25.49 23.42 21.12
N ASP A 357 -25.32 24.11 20.02
CA ASP A 357 -26.44 24.62 19.20
C ASP A 357 -26.32 24.05 17.79
N HIS A 358 -27.24 23.15 17.43
CA HIS A 358 -27.25 22.50 16.11
C HIS A 358 -28.09 23.26 15.07
N GLU A 359 -28.90 24.20 15.47
CA GLU A 359 -29.87 24.87 14.62
C GLU A 359 -29.41 26.26 14.16
N ASN A 360 -28.60 26.93 14.94
CA ASN A 360 -28.04 28.25 14.60
C ASN A 360 -26.63 28.11 13.99
N TYR A 361 -26.24 29.10 13.17
CA TYR A 361 -24.93 29.16 12.49
C TYR A 361 -23.73 29.37 13.44
N GLY A 362 -23.79 28.82 14.65
CA GLY A 362 -22.68 28.75 15.60
C GLY A 362 -21.62 27.69 15.25
N ILE A 363 -20.62 27.58 16.11
CA ILE A 363 -19.50 26.61 15.93
C ILE A 363 -20.01 25.16 15.79
N THR A 364 -21.10 24.81 16.47
CA THR A 364 -21.64 23.42 16.50
C THR A 364 -22.74 23.19 15.46
N HIS A 365 -22.96 24.15 14.54
CA HIS A 365 -23.94 24.00 13.48
C HIS A 365 -23.76 22.72 12.67
N THR A 366 -24.86 22.04 12.39
CA THR A 366 -24.89 20.79 11.63
C THR A 366 -25.71 20.94 10.37
N ILE A 367 -25.19 20.45 9.26
CA ILE A 367 -25.93 20.37 8.00
C ILE A 367 -26.22 18.91 7.72
N LYS A 368 -27.52 18.57 7.61
CA LYS A 368 -27.96 17.21 7.31
C LYS A 368 -27.44 16.75 5.96
N HIS A 369 -26.79 15.59 5.93
CA HIS A 369 -26.26 14.96 4.73
C HIS A 369 -26.39 13.45 4.86
N VAL A 370 -27.51 12.92 4.38
CA VAL A 370 -27.79 11.47 4.47
C VAL A 370 -27.06 10.75 3.33
N PHE A 371 -25.98 10.08 3.65
CA PHE A 371 -25.16 9.33 2.69
C PHE A 371 -24.98 7.85 3.07
N VAL A 372 -25.45 7.44 4.26
CA VAL A 372 -25.62 6.05 4.67
C VAL A 372 -27.08 5.83 5.02
N ASP A 373 -27.76 5.02 4.23
CA ASP A 373 -29.17 4.66 4.44
C ASP A 373 -29.32 3.37 5.28
N GLU A 374 -30.54 2.99 5.58
CA GLU A 374 -30.86 1.77 6.34
C GLU A 374 -30.35 0.47 5.67
N LYS A 375 -30.35 0.43 4.33
CA LYS A 375 -29.86 -0.73 3.57
C LYS A 375 -28.37 -0.87 3.72
N GLU A 376 -27.62 0.23 3.56
CA GLU A 376 -26.16 0.26 3.71
C GLU A 376 -25.75 -0.01 5.17
N LYS A 377 -26.46 0.56 6.15
CA LYS A 377 -26.26 0.26 7.57
C LYS A 377 -26.32 -1.25 7.84
N ASN A 378 -27.39 -1.90 7.36
CA ASN A 378 -27.59 -3.33 7.57
C ASN A 378 -26.50 -4.16 6.87
N LEU A 379 -26.10 -3.76 5.67
CA LEU A 379 -25.02 -4.38 4.92
C LEU A 379 -23.68 -4.29 5.70
N LEU A 380 -23.35 -3.12 6.26
CA LEU A 380 -22.14 -2.94 7.07
C LEU A 380 -22.15 -3.83 8.31
N LEU A 381 -23.27 -3.85 9.05
CA LEU A 381 -23.42 -4.68 10.26
C LEU A 381 -23.32 -6.19 9.97
N GLU A 382 -23.77 -6.65 8.80
CA GLU A 382 -23.70 -8.05 8.37
C GLU A 382 -22.30 -8.44 7.89
N CYS A 383 -21.66 -7.59 7.08
CA CYS A 383 -20.46 -7.94 6.33
C CYS A 383 -19.15 -7.59 7.04
N TYR A 384 -19.13 -6.60 7.96
CA TYR A 384 -17.89 -6.10 8.56
C TYR A 384 -17.24 -7.12 9.50
N LYS A 385 -15.91 -7.22 9.46
CA LYS A 385 -15.12 -8.18 10.27
C LYS A 385 -14.28 -7.43 11.28
N PHE A 386 -14.61 -7.65 12.54
CA PHE A 386 -13.95 -7.01 13.68
C PHE A 386 -12.81 -7.85 14.29
N GLU A 387 -12.64 -9.07 13.82
CA GLU A 387 -11.67 -10.05 14.31
C GLU A 387 -10.78 -10.55 13.18
N CYS A 388 -9.56 -10.89 13.52
CA CYS A 388 -8.67 -11.59 12.62
C CYS A 388 -9.18 -13.01 12.32
N ARG A 389 -9.37 -13.32 11.04
CA ARG A 389 -9.86 -14.65 10.59
C ARG A 389 -8.92 -15.79 10.96
N SER A 390 -7.61 -15.49 11.10
CA SER A 390 -6.58 -16.46 11.43
C SER A 390 -6.50 -16.73 12.93
N CYS A 391 -6.24 -15.70 13.76
CA CYS A 391 -6.01 -15.87 15.20
C CYS A 391 -7.17 -15.47 16.10
N GLY A 392 -8.20 -14.76 15.59
CA GLY A 392 -9.34 -14.27 16.36
C GLY A 392 -9.07 -12.99 17.15
N ASN A 393 -7.89 -12.38 17.03
CA ASN A 393 -7.56 -11.16 17.75
C ASN A 393 -8.25 -9.93 17.13
N HIS A 394 -8.59 -8.94 17.97
CA HIS A 394 -9.25 -7.70 17.56
C HIS A 394 -8.28 -6.56 17.22
N ASN A 395 -6.97 -6.74 17.41
CA ASN A 395 -5.97 -5.71 17.15
C ASN A 395 -5.67 -5.61 15.63
N LEU A 396 -6.65 -5.08 14.90
CA LEU A 396 -6.60 -4.90 13.46
C LEU A 396 -6.29 -3.44 13.13
N LYS A 397 -5.25 -3.20 12.33
CA LYS A 397 -4.92 -1.89 11.77
C LYS A 397 -5.25 -1.86 10.29
N ARG A 398 -6.05 -0.88 9.85
CA ARG A 398 -6.27 -0.63 8.42
C ARG A 398 -4.96 -0.16 7.77
N VAL A 399 -4.58 -0.80 6.68
CA VAL A 399 -3.36 -0.49 5.92
C VAL A 399 -3.64 0.11 4.56
N VAL A 400 -4.81 -0.21 3.97
CA VAL A 400 -5.25 0.39 2.71
C VAL A 400 -6.78 0.41 2.67
N SER A 401 -7.35 1.44 2.05
CA SER A 401 -8.77 1.50 1.68
C SER A 401 -8.89 2.05 0.27
N LEU A 402 -9.66 1.40 -0.57
CA LEU A 402 -10.01 1.83 -1.91
C LEU A 402 -11.45 2.38 -1.98
N GLY A 403 -12.01 2.72 -0.82
CA GLY A 403 -13.40 3.18 -0.72
C GLY A 403 -14.40 2.06 -1.01
N TYR A 404 -15.57 2.43 -1.47
CA TYR A 404 -16.63 1.50 -1.82
C TYR A 404 -16.51 1.04 -3.26
N GLN A 405 -16.48 -0.26 -3.48
CA GLN A 405 -16.29 -0.89 -4.78
C GLN A 405 -17.38 -1.93 -5.07
N PRO A 406 -17.74 -2.16 -6.34
CA PRO A 406 -18.59 -3.28 -6.71
C PRO A 406 -17.85 -4.61 -6.54
N LEU A 407 -18.60 -5.70 -6.42
CA LEU A 407 -18.01 -7.04 -6.42
C LEU A 407 -17.33 -7.34 -7.75
N ALA A 408 -16.13 -7.90 -7.70
CA ALA A 408 -15.42 -8.37 -8.88
C ALA A 408 -16.27 -9.41 -9.64
N ASN A 409 -16.20 -9.40 -10.96
CA ASN A 409 -16.97 -10.29 -11.86
C ASN A 409 -18.50 -10.14 -11.81
N ASN A 410 -19.03 -9.13 -11.08
CA ASN A 410 -20.44 -8.79 -11.12
C ASN A 410 -20.72 -7.81 -12.28
N LEU A 411 -20.63 -8.34 -13.50
CA LEU A 411 -20.81 -7.54 -14.72
C LEU A 411 -22.26 -7.11 -14.88
N LEU A 412 -22.48 -5.81 -15.05
CA LEU A 412 -23.81 -5.24 -15.28
C LEU A 412 -24.26 -5.54 -16.71
N LYS A 413 -25.56 -5.78 -16.88
CA LYS A 413 -26.16 -6.03 -18.20
C LYS A 413 -26.54 -4.74 -18.91
N LYS A 414 -26.76 -3.66 -18.15
CA LYS A 414 -27.15 -2.34 -18.66
C LYS A 414 -26.30 -1.27 -17.98
N ILE A 415 -26.03 -0.15 -18.67
CA ILE A 415 -25.18 0.94 -18.19
C ILE A 415 -25.77 1.68 -16.98
N ASP A 416 -27.09 1.70 -16.86
CA ASP A 416 -27.85 2.35 -15.79
C ASP A 416 -28.24 1.41 -14.65
N GLU A 417 -27.81 0.15 -14.71
CA GLU A 417 -28.08 -0.83 -13.66
C GLU A 417 -27.28 -0.49 -12.39
N LYS A 418 -27.97 -0.41 -11.25
CA LYS A 418 -27.35 -0.15 -9.95
C LYS A 418 -26.80 -1.44 -9.37
N CYS A 419 -25.54 -1.41 -8.91
CA CYS A 419 -24.94 -2.52 -8.16
C CYS A 419 -24.74 -2.15 -6.68
N GLU A 420 -24.68 -3.17 -5.83
CA GLU A 420 -24.27 -2.99 -4.43
C GLU A 420 -22.77 -2.69 -4.37
N LEU A 421 -22.42 -1.72 -3.54
CA LEU A 421 -21.03 -1.35 -3.28
C LEU A 421 -20.64 -1.78 -1.87
N TYR A 422 -19.42 -2.23 -1.71
CA TYR A 422 -18.86 -2.71 -0.44
C TYR A 422 -17.54 -2.00 -0.14
N PRO A 423 -17.22 -1.71 1.12
CA PRO A 423 -15.89 -1.22 1.48
C PRO A 423 -14.82 -2.19 1.00
N LEU A 424 -13.85 -1.71 0.22
CA LEU A 424 -12.68 -2.48 -0.19
C LEU A 424 -11.46 -1.98 0.56
N GLU A 425 -11.23 -2.58 1.70
CA GLU A 425 -10.18 -2.18 2.65
C GLU A 425 -9.42 -3.41 3.12
N VAL A 426 -8.14 -3.24 3.43
CA VAL A 426 -7.29 -4.29 4.00
C VAL A 426 -6.90 -3.92 5.42
N ASN A 427 -7.14 -4.83 6.35
CA ASN A 427 -6.71 -4.77 7.72
C ASN A 427 -5.52 -5.72 7.96
N TYR A 428 -4.53 -5.24 8.70
CA TYR A 428 -3.37 -6.00 9.17
C TYR A 428 -3.55 -6.34 10.65
N CYS A 429 -3.41 -7.61 11.00
CA CYS A 429 -3.42 -8.06 12.39
C CYS A 429 -2.04 -7.86 13.03
N LYS A 430 -1.96 -7.06 14.08
CA LYS A 430 -0.69 -6.81 14.77
C LYS A 430 -0.15 -8.02 15.54
N GLU A 431 -0.99 -9.03 15.80
CA GLU A 431 -0.60 -10.23 16.57
C GLU A 431 -0.03 -11.35 15.68
N CYS A 432 -0.74 -11.71 14.62
CA CYS A 432 -0.31 -12.84 13.78
C CYS A 432 0.12 -12.43 12.37
N HIS A 433 0.20 -11.13 12.09
CA HIS A 433 0.65 -10.54 10.84
C HIS A 433 -0.22 -10.89 9.61
N ASN A 434 -1.41 -11.43 9.83
CA ASN A 434 -2.34 -11.72 8.73
C ASN A 434 -2.92 -10.42 8.15
N CYS A 435 -2.98 -10.34 6.83
CA CYS A 435 -3.70 -9.31 6.09
C CYS A 435 -5.03 -9.86 5.62
N GLN A 436 -6.12 -9.12 5.85
CA GLN A 436 -7.48 -9.54 5.48
C GLN A 436 -8.33 -8.35 5.04
N LEU A 437 -9.36 -8.62 4.23
CA LEU A 437 -10.38 -7.61 3.92
C LEU A 437 -11.18 -7.25 5.18
N SER A 438 -11.58 -5.98 5.29
CA SER A 438 -12.43 -5.47 6.39
C SER A 438 -13.84 -6.02 6.32
N VAL A 439 -14.31 -6.39 5.14
CA VAL A 439 -15.65 -6.97 4.93
C VAL A 439 -15.57 -8.37 4.33
N SER A 440 -16.60 -9.16 4.58
CA SER A 440 -16.79 -10.48 3.98
C SER A 440 -18.20 -10.60 3.46
N VAL A 441 -18.33 -10.61 2.15
CA VAL A 441 -19.63 -10.73 1.48
C VAL A 441 -20.09 -12.19 1.47
N ASP A 442 -21.40 -12.45 1.57
CA ASP A 442 -21.94 -13.82 1.50
C ASP A 442 -21.39 -14.55 0.27
N PRO A 443 -20.63 -15.65 0.46
CA PRO A 443 -20.04 -16.40 -0.65
C PRO A 443 -21.08 -16.85 -1.70
N LYS A 444 -22.34 -17.01 -1.32
CA LYS A 444 -23.41 -17.35 -2.26
C LYS A 444 -23.66 -16.24 -3.27
N LYS A 445 -23.56 -14.96 -2.88
CA LYS A 445 -23.69 -13.83 -3.80
C LYS A 445 -22.59 -13.82 -4.85
N MET A 446 -21.36 -14.22 -4.46
CA MET A 446 -20.19 -14.16 -5.33
C MET A 446 -19.98 -15.43 -6.16
N PHE A 447 -20.25 -16.62 -5.60
CA PHE A 447 -19.78 -17.88 -6.16
C PHE A 447 -20.88 -18.86 -6.57
N SER A 448 -22.20 -18.56 -6.40
CA SER A 448 -23.27 -19.48 -6.84
C SER A 448 -23.41 -19.59 -8.36
N ASN A 449 -23.04 -18.54 -9.08
CA ASN A 449 -22.92 -18.51 -10.55
C ASN A 449 -21.69 -17.67 -10.91
N TYR A 450 -20.62 -18.32 -11.38
CA TYR A 450 -19.33 -17.67 -11.58
C TYR A 450 -18.95 -17.65 -13.05
N LEU A 451 -18.67 -16.47 -13.59
CA LEU A 451 -18.48 -16.28 -15.03
C LEU A 451 -17.09 -16.70 -15.52
N TYR A 452 -16.06 -16.66 -14.66
CA TYR A 452 -14.70 -16.98 -15.05
C TYR A 452 -14.48 -18.49 -15.12
N THR A 453 -14.02 -18.97 -16.28
CA THR A 453 -13.67 -20.36 -16.53
C THR A 453 -12.15 -20.50 -16.56
N SER A 454 -11.58 -21.19 -15.59
CA SER A 454 -10.13 -21.26 -15.37
C SER A 454 -9.37 -21.96 -16.51
N SER A 455 -10.00 -22.89 -17.20
CA SER A 455 -9.40 -23.60 -18.34
C SER A 455 -9.19 -22.73 -19.59
N THR A 456 -9.71 -21.50 -19.64
CA THR A 456 -9.45 -20.57 -20.76
C THR A 456 -7.99 -20.11 -20.81
N SER A 457 -7.30 -20.02 -19.66
CA SER A 457 -5.91 -19.63 -19.59
C SER A 457 -4.95 -20.78 -19.95
N LYS A 458 -4.14 -20.59 -21.01
CA LYS A 458 -3.09 -21.57 -21.39
C LYS A 458 -2.02 -21.74 -20.29
N ILE A 459 -1.66 -20.63 -19.62
CA ILE A 459 -0.68 -20.66 -18.52
C ILE A 459 -1.21 -21.50 -17.37
N PHE A 460 -2.47 -21.30 -16.98
CA PHE A 460 -3.10 -22.05 -15.91
C PHE A 460 -3.20 -23.54 -16.22
N ARG A 461 -3.61 -23.90 -17.45
CA ARG A 461 -3.62 -25.32 -17.87
C ARG A 461 -2.24 -25.96 -17.78
N ASN A 462 -1.20 -25.29 -18.28
CA ASN A 462 0.18 -25.80 -18.23
C ASN A 462 0.69 -25.95 -16.79
N HIS A 463 0.36 -25.00 -15.92
CA HIS A 463 0.68 -25.08 -14.50
C HIS A 463 0.12 -26.37 -13.88
N PHE A 464 -1.18 -26.65 -14.04
CA PHE A 464 -1.81 -27.85 -13.48
C PHE A 464 -1.36 -29.15 -14.13
N ILE A 465 -1.00 -29.14 -15.41
CA ILE A 465 -0.35 -30.31 -16.06
C ILE A 465 0.98 -30.64 -15.37
N ASN A 466 1.81 -29.64 -15.11
CA ASN A 466 3.08 -29.83 -14.44
C ASN A 466 2.90 -30.23 -12.96
N ALA A 467 1.97 -29.57 -12.26
CA ALA A 467 1.62 -29.85 -10.88
C ALA A 467 1.13 -31.31 -10.71
N ALA A 468 0.23 -31.77 -11.57
CA ALA A 468 -0.26 -33.15 -11.53
C ALA A 468 0.85 -34.18 -11.71
N LYS A 469 1.77 -33.96 -12.65
CA LYS A 469 2.96 -34.82 -12.84
C LYS A 469 3.85 -34.84 -11.60
N LYS A 470 4.16 -33.65 -11.06
CA LYS A 470 5.01 -33.45 -9.88
C LYS A 470 4.40 -34.15 -8.66
N TYR A 471 3.16 -33.85 -8.32
CA TYR A 471 2.48 -34.37 -7.12
C TYR A 471 2.26 -35.90 -7.22
N SER A 472 1.91 -36.40 -8.41
CA SER A 472 1.77 -37.85 -8.61
C SER A 472 3.05 -38.62 -8.30
N LYS A 473 4.21 -38.05 -8.68
CA LYS A 473 5.53 -38.68 -8.45
C LYS A 473 5.98 -38.51 -7.00
N GLU A 474 5.97 -37.29 -6.46
CA GLU A 474 6.48 -36.97 -5.13
C GLU A 474 5.68 -37.65 -4.01
N LEU A 475 4.35 -37.66 -4.14
CA LEU A 475 3.46 -38.29 -3.17
C LEU A 475 3.22 -39.79 -3.45
N LYS A 476 3.87 -40.36 -4.47
CA LYS A 476 3.73 -41.76 -4.86
C LYS A 476 2.29 -42.22 -5.02
N LEU A 477 1.44 -41.38 -5.65
CA LEU A 477 0.01 -41.64 -5.78
C LEU A 477 -0.29 -42.86 -6.66
N ASN A 478 -1.24 -43.67 -6.24
CA ASN A 478 -1.67 -44.86 -6.99
C ASN A 478 -2.82 -44.50 -7.93
N LYS A 479 -2.63 -44.71 -9.24
CA LYS A 479 -3.63 -44.34 -10.27
C LYS A 479 -5.00 -45.01 -10.10
N LYS A 480 -5.07 -46.20 -9.52
CA LYS A 480 -6.31 -46.95 -9.34
C LYS A 480 -6.97 -46.68 -7.99
N LYS A 481 -6.18 -46.42 -6.93
CA LYS A 481 -6.65 -46.36 -5.54
C LYS A 481 -6.75 -44.94 -5.00
N SER A 482 -5.74 -44.11 -5.29
CA SER A 482 -5.66 -42.75 -4.68
C SER A 482 -6.84 -41.87 -5.07
N LEU A 483 -7.42 -41.19 -4.08
CA LEU A 483 -8.45 -40.20 -4.24
C LEU A 483 -7.83 -38.81 -4.21
N ILE A 484 -8.12 -38.02 -5.24
CA ILE A 484 -7.69 -36.62 -5.37
C ILE A 484 -8.92 -35.74 -5.30
N ILE A 485 -8.93 -34.80 -4.38
CA ILE A 485 -10.00 -33.80 -4.23
C ILE A 485 -9.46 -32.42 -4.58
N ASP A 486 -10.23 -31.63 -5.32
CA ASP A 486 -9.95 -30.22 -5.60
C ASP A 486 -11.09 -29.35 -5.06
N VAL A 487 -10.75 -28.41 -4.18
CA VAL A 487 -11.69 -27.50 -3.53
C VAL A 487 -11.71 -26.18 -4.29
N GLY A 488 -12.90 -25.72 -4.72
CA GLY A 488 -13.06 -24.62 -5.66
C GLY A 488 -12.61 -25.02 -7.05
N SER A 489 -13.03 -26.23 -7.47
CA SER A 489 -12.47 -26.89 -8.66
C SER A 489 -12.79 -26.21 -9.99
N ASN A 490 -13.61 -25.17 -10.00
CA ASN A 490 -14.05 -24.45 -11.18
C ASN A 490 -14.58 -25.42 -12.25
N ASP A 491 -14.09 -25.39 -13.46
CA ASP A 491 -14.45 -26.29 -14.55
C ASP A 491 -13.63 -27.60 -14.57
N GLY A 492 -12.87 -27.87 -13.51
CA GLY A 492 -12.05 -29.07 -13.32
C GLY A 492 -10.64 -28.99 -13.89
N VAL A 493 -10.14 -27.77 -14.14
CA VAL A 493 -8.82 -27.51 -14.76
C VAL A 493 -7.67 -28.19 -14.03
N ALA A 494 -7.69 -28.28 -12.69
CA ALA A 494 -6.66 -28.95 -11.90
C ALA A 494 -6.82 -30.49 -11.89
N LEU A 495 -8.04 -31.02 -12.01
CA LEU A 495 -8.33 -32.44 -11.97
C LEU A 495 -8.19 -33.14 -13.32
N LYS A 496 -8.42 -32.42 -14.42
CA LYS A 496 -8.30 -32.98 -15.78
C LYS A 496 -6.92 -33.61 -16.04
N PRO A 497 -5.79 -32.97 -15.69
CA PRO A 497 -4.47 -33.58 -15.87
C PRO A 497 -4.26 -34.90 -15.11
N PHE A 498 -4.86 -35.07 -13.93
CA PHE A 498 -4.79 -36.36 -13.22
C PHE A 498 -5.58 -37.44 -13.96
N LEU A 499 -6.76 -37.13 -14.52
CA LEU A 499 -7.48 -38.07 -15.36
C LEU A 499 -6.67 -38.48 -16.59
N ASP A 500 -5.99 -37.50 -17.23
CA ASP A 500 -5.13 -37.76 -18.41
C ASP A 500 -3.90 -38.61 -18.06
N LEU A 501 -3.41 -38.54 -16.83
CA LEU A 501 -2.36 -39.41 -16.31
C LEU A 501 -2.87 -40.83 -15.93
N GLY A 502 -4.21 -41.07 -16.03
CA GLY A 502 -4.82 -42.37 -15.77
C GLY A 502 -5.35 -42.57 -14.33
N PHE A 503 -5.46 -41.49 -13.52
CA PHE A 503 -6.11 -41.60 -12.21
C PHE A 503 -7.61 -41.78 -12.36
N LYS A 504 -8.20 -42.71 -11.57
CA LYS A 504 -9.62 -43.03 -11.67
C LYS A 504 -10.50 -42.33 -10.64
N ASN A 505 -9.92 -41.89 -9.53
CA ASN A 505 -10.67 -41.33 -8.42
C ASN A 505 -10.33 -39.85 -8.25
N VAL A 506 -11.02 -38.96 -8.96
CA VAL A 506 -10.96 -37.52 -8.77
C VAL A 506 -12.31 -36.99 -8.38
N LEU A 507 -12.34 -35.92 -7.58
CA LEU A 507 -13.57 -35.26 -7.13
C LEU A 507 -13.38 -33.76 -6.99
N GLY A 508 -14.12 -32.97 -7.75
CA GLY A 508 -14.22 -31.54 -7.57
C GLY A 508 -15.26 -31.16 -6.54
N ILE A 509 -15.04 -30.08 -5.83
CA ILE A 509 -16.02 -29.41 -4.96
C ILE A 509 -16.15 -27.98 -5.48
N GLU A 510 -17.31 -27.64 -6.06
CA GLU A 510 -17.50 -26.35 -6.75
C GLU A 510 -18.88 -25.77 -6.43
N PRO A 511 -18.94 -24.58 -5.79
CA PRO A 511 -20.22 -23.93 -5.46
C PRO A 511 -20.96 -23.38 -6.69
N ALA A 512 -20.24 -22.95 -7.75
CA ALA A 512 -20.84 -22.40 -8.94
C ALA A 512 -21.58 -23.47 -9.76
N LYS A 513 -22.90 -23.34 -9.84
CA LYS A 513 -23.77 -24.30 -10.53
C LYS A 513 -23.43 -24.46 -12.02
N ASN A 514 -23.09 -23.36 -12.69
CA ASN A 514 -22.71 -23.38 -14.10
C ASN A 514 -21.38 -24.12 -14.31
N LEU A 515 -20.37 -23.89 -13.47
CA LEU A 515 -19.05 -24.52 -13.57
C LEU A 515 -19.06 -25.99 -13.19
N SER A 516 -19.73 -26.35 -12.08
CA SER A 516 -19.87 -27.75 -11.70
C SER A 516 -20.61 -28.57 -12.76
N LYS A 517 -21.62 -28.01 -13.45
CA LYS A 517 -22.26 -28.65 -14.60
C LYS A 517 -21.30 -28.84 -15.76
N LEU A 518 -20.47 -27.82 -16.07
CA LEU A 518 -19.46 -27.88 -17.12
C LEU A 518 -18.43 -28.98 -16.83
N ALA A 519 -17.89 -29.02 -15.61
CA ALA A 519 -16.94 -30.04 -15.17
C ALA A 519 -17.54 -31.47 -15.32
N ASN A 520 -18.76 -31.67 -14.83
CA ASN A 520 -19.44 -32.97 -14.94
C ASN A 520 -19.69 -33.37 -16.42
N LYS A 521 -20.06 -32.41 -17.29
CA LYS A 521 -20.18 -32.64 -18.75
C LYS A 521 -18.86 -33.12 -19.35
N ASN A 522 -17.74 -32.60 -18.84
CA ASN A 522 -16.37 -32.98 -19.25
C ASN A 522 -15.87 -34.24 -18.51
N LYS A 523 -16.77 -35.03 -17.93
CA LYS A 523 -16.48 -36.28 -17.19
C LYS A 523 -15.60 -36.12 -15.96
N ILE A 524 -15.54 -34.90 -15.39
CA ILE A 524 -14.86 -34.62 -14.13
C ILE A 524 -15.91 -34.60 -13.02
N LYS A 525 -15.97 -35.66 -12.24
CA LYS A 525 -16.94 -35.80 -11.14
C LYS A 525 -16.82 -34.61 -10.18
N THR A 526 -17.88 -33.79 -10.05
CA THR A 526 -17.86 -32.57 -9.25
C THR A 526 -19.14 -32.49 -8.41
N PHE A 527 -18.95 -32.31 -7.10
CA PHE A 527 -20.00 -32.00 -6.14
C PHE A 527 -20.33 -30.51 -6.22
N ASN A 528 -21.60 -30.16 -6.47
CA ASN A 528 -22.03 -28.77 -6.47
C ASN A 528 -22.37 -28.28 -5.06
N GLY A 529 -21.51 -27.48 -4.47
CA GLY A 529 -21.69 -26.91 -3.14
C GLY A 529 -20.39 -26.40 -2.54
N PHE A 530 -20.51 -25.70 -1.43
CA PHE A 530 -19.37 -25.25 -0.63
C PHE A 530 -18.81 -26.38 0.22
N LEU A 531 -17.52 -26.33 0.52
CA LEU A 531 -16.87 -27.20 1.51
C LEU A 531 -17.24 -26.70 2.92
N GLU A 532 -18.32 -27.21 3.46
CA GLU A 532 -18.89 -26.88 4.78
C GLU A 532 -19.22 -28.15 5.55
N LYS A 533 -19.22 -28.08 6.88
CA LYS A 533 -19.51 -29.21 7.78
C LYS A 533 -20.79 -29.97 7.41
N LYS A 534 -21.86 -29.25 7.03
CA LYS A 534 -23.16 -29.85 6.63
C LYS A 534 -23.06 -30.71 5.35
N ASN A 535 -22.10 -30.45 4.47
CA ASN A 535 -21.93 -31.14 3.19
C ASN A 535 -20.99 -32.34 3.26
N LEU A 536 -20.21 -32.51 4.34
CA LEU A 536 -19.20 -33.57 4.47
C LEU A 536 -19.76 -34.98 4.34
N LYS A 537 -21.04 -35.20 4.74
CA LYS A 537 -21.68 -36.51 4.60
C LYS A 537 -21.91 -36.93 3.14
N LYS A 538 -21.91 -35.97 2.21
CA LYS A 538 -22.12 -36.18 0.77
C LYS A 538 -20.80 -36.30 -0.02
N ILE A 539 -19.67 -36.08 0.63
CA ILE A 539 -18.35 -36.04 0.01
C ILE A 539 -17.55 -37.29 0.43
N LYS A 540 -16.90 -37.94 -0.53
CA LYS A 540 -16.09 -39.12 -0.29
C LYS A 540 -14.87 -38.74 0.60
N LYS A 541 -14.62 -39.53 1.64
CA LYS A 541 -13.49 -39.37 2.58
C LYS A 541 -12.29 -40.20 2.18
N ASN A 542 -11.18 -40.06 2.91
CA ASN A 542 -9.90 -40.71 2.72
C ASN A 542 -9.19 -40.27 1.42
N ALA A 543 -9.13 -38.96 1.21
CA ALA A 543 -8.36 -38.36 0.12
C ALA A 543 -6.85 -38.49 0.37
N ASP A 544 -6.10 -38.96 -0.63
CA ASP A 544 -4.64 -38.99 -0.59
C ASP A 544 -4.05 -37.60 -0.93
N LEU A 545 -4.77 -36.81 -1.72
CA LEU A 545 -4.40 -35.45 -2.07
C LEU A 545 -5.63 -34.56 -2.06
N ILE A 546 -5.54 -33.42 -1.38
CA ILE A 546 -6.51 -32.32 -1.46
C ILE A 546 -5.79 -31.09 -1.98
N LEU A 547 -6.31 -30.52 -3.06
CA LEU A 547 -5.89 -29.26 -3.64
C LEU A 547 -6.85 -28.15 -3.23
N ALA A 548 -6.32 -26.95 -2.98
CA ALA A 548 -7.10 -25.74 -2.73
C ALA A 548 -6.34 -24.54 -3.34
N SER A 549 -6.36 -24.46 -4.68
CA SER A 549 -5.64 -23.43 -5.42
C SER A 549 -6.51 -22.19 -5.64
N ASN A 550 -6.04 -21.02 -5.22
CA ASN A 550 -6.73 -19.73 -5.31
C ASN A 550 -8.13 -19.72 -4.67
N VAL A 551 -8.34 -20.47 -3.61
CA VAL A 551 -9.65 -20.57 -2.95
C VAL A 551 -9.58 -20.39 -1.43
N PHE A 552 -8.50 -20.87 -0.79
CA PHE A 552 -8.37 -20.84 0.66
C PHE A 552 -8.40 -19.40 1.22
N ALA A 553 -7.66 -18.50 0.59
CA ALA A 553 -7.62 -17.09 0.98
C ALA A 553 -8.97 -16.36 0.83
N HIS A 554 -9.89 -16.88 0.02
CA HIS A 554 -11.23 -16.31 -0.17
C HIS A 554 -12.26 -16.77 0.86
N SER A 555 -11.90 -17.72 1.73
CA SER A 555 -12.81 -18.18 2.80
C SER A 555 -12.80 -17.20 3.98
N ASP A 556 -13.99 -16.80 4.45
CA ASP A 556 -14.09 -16.07 5.71
C ASP A 556 -14.12 -17.00 6.94
N LYS A 557 -14.24 -18.30 6.73
CA LYS A 557 -14.28 -19.36 7.76
C LYS A 557 -13.07 -20.30 7.64
N LEU A 558 -11.86 -19.76 7.71
CA LEU A 558 -10.63 -20.52 7.52
C LEU A 558 -10.53 -21.78 8.39
N LYS A 559 -10.87 -21.65 9.69
CA LYS A 559 -10.85 -22.80 10.63
C LYS A 559 -11.83 -23.89 10.24
N GLU A 560 -13.06 -23.53 9.83
CA GLU A 560 -14.06 -24.51 9.38
C GLU A 560 -13.59 -25.22 8.10
N MET A 561 -13.09 -24.47 7.12
CA MET A 561 -12.59 -25.02 5.87
C MET A 561 -11.41 -25.97 6.09
N THR A 562 -10.45 -25.58 6.93
CA THR A 562 -9.30 -26.43 7.32
C THR A 562 -9.78 -27.73 7.97
N ASN A 563 -10.67 -27.64 8.94
CA ASN A 563 -11.23 -28.82 9.62
C ASN A 563 -11.99 -29.72 8.64
N CYS A 564 -12.72 -29.16 7.69
CA CYS A 564 -13.40 -29.93 6.66
C CYS A 564 -12.40 -30.67 5.77
N MET A 565 -11.32 -30.04 5.34
CA MET A 565 -10.25 -30.69 4.57
C MET A 565 -9.59 -31.82 5.37
N LEU A 566 -9.27 -31.59 6.65
CA LEU A 566 -8.69 -32.63 7.52
C LEU A 566 -9.61 -33.84 7.70
N ILE A 567 -10.94 -33.64 7.82
CA ILE A 567 -11.91 -34.75 7.92
C ILE A 567 -11.99 -35.56 6.62
N LEU A 568 -11.76 -34.93 5.47
CA LEU A 568 -11.75 -35.60 4.17
C LEU A 568 -10.43 -36.31 3.88
N LEU A 569 -9.34 -35.91 4.53
CA LEU A 569 -8.00 -36.42 4.30
C LEU A 569 -7.81 -37.84 4.86
N SER A 570 -7.02 -38.66 4.21
CA SER A 570 -6.53 -39.93 4.75
C SER A 570 -5.39 -39.71 5.73
N ASN A 571 -5.08 -40.72 6.57
CA ASN A 571 -3.98 -40.63 7.57
C ASN A 571 -2.60 -40.29 6.97
N LYS A 572 -2.39 -40.59 5.70
CA LYS A 572 -1.15 -40.30 4.97
C LYS A 572 -1.34 -39.29 3.84
N GLY A 573 -2.50 -38.68 3.80
CA GLY A 573 -2.85 -37.70 2.76
C GLY A 573 -2.12 -36.38 2.92
N THR A 574 -2.08 -35.62 1.84
CA THR A 574 -1.45 -34.29 1.76
C THR A 574 -2.47 -33.25 1.33
N ILE A 575 -2.43 -32.08 1.95
CA ILE A 575 -3.17 -30.88 1.51
C ILE A 575 -2.18 -29.92 0.87
N ILE A 576 -2.50 -29.44 -0.33
CA ILE A 576 -1.71 -28.42 -1.03
C ILE A 576 -2.60 -27.19 -1.19
N ILE A 577 -2.15 -26.07 -0.65
CA ILE A 577 -2.82 -24.76 -0.72
C ILE A 577 -1.92 -23.84 -1.55
N GLU A 578 -2.53 -23.17 -2.54
CA GLU A 578 -1.85 -22.25 -3.44
C GLU A 578 -2.61 -20.90 -3.47
#